data_a9bcadab63470f38b6d22207a2ef481c
#
_entry.id   a9bcadab63470f38b6d22207a2ef481c
#
_cell.length_a   1.000
_cell.length_b   1.000
_cell.length_c   1.000
_cell.angle_alpha   90.00
_cell.angle_beta   90.00
_cell.angle_gamma   90.00
#
_symmetry.space_group_name_H-M   'P 1'
#
loop_
_entity.id
_entity.type
_entity.pdbx_description
1 polymer ?
#
loop_
_entity_poly.entity_id
_entity_poly.type
_entity_poly.pdbx_seq_one_letter_code
_entity_poly.pdbx_strand_id
1 'polypeptide(L)'
;LSYKVIFGVLAVVVPCLLIFINLAVQPDSILIEKGILKSYQQNRILSFLYPDEYEDKEAYQQLNSVTAIGSGQLDGKGYKTNEISSVKNGNYILEPQTDFIFAVIGEEFGFKGSCTVVVLLLLIALECLSVAAKAKDLSGAIIAAGMGGLIIFQSFINLGVVTFILPNTGLTLPFISYGLTSLVSLYMGMGFVLNVRLQCKRG
;
A
#
# COMPACT_ATOMS: atom_id res chain seq x y z
N LEU A 1 -19.71 -1.35 18.64
CA LEU A 1 -20.26 -2.48 17.88
C LEU A 1 -20.17 -3.73 18.77
N SER A 2 -21.26 -4.49 18.92
CA SER A 2 -21.25 -5.73 19.71
C SER A 2 -20.31 -6.75 19.04
N TYR A 3 -19.47 -7.44 19.83
CA TYR A 3 -18.58 -8.50 19.33
C TYR A 3 -19.32 -9.56 18.49
N LYS A 4 -20.61 -9.79 18.77
CA LYS A 4 -21.46 -10.69 18.00
C LYS A 4 -21.70 -10.23 16.56
N VAL A 5 -21.81 -8.91 16.35
CA VAL A 5 -21.95 -8.33 15.00
C VAL A 5 -20.63 -8.45 14.23
N ILE A 6 -19.50 -8.17 14.89
CA ILE A 6 -18.17 -8.32 14.28
C ILE A 6 -17.94 -9.79 13.87
N PHE A 7 -18.24 -10.72 14.77
CA PHE A 7 -18.10 -12.17 14.51
C PHE A 7 -19.05 -12.64 13.40
N GLY A 8 -20.29 -12.13 13.37
CA GLY A 8 -21.25 -12.44 12.31
C GLY A 8 -20.80 -11.92 10.94
N VAL A 9 -20.28 -10.70 10.87
CA VAL A 9 -19.73 -10.11 9.64
C VAL A 9 -18.50 -10.90 9.16
N LEU A 10 -17.58 -11.22 10.06
CA LEU A 10 -16.40 -12.04 9.74
C LEU A 10 -16.78 -13.44 9.24
N ALA A 11 -17.75 -14.06 9.86
CA ALA A 11 -18.25 -15.40 9.49
C ALA A 11 -18.87 -15.44 8.07
N VAL A 12 -19.31 -14.31 7.55
CA VAL A 12 -19.86 -14.21 6.17
C VAL A 12 -18.77 -13.76 5.20
N VAL A 13 -17.98 -12.73 5.56
CA VAL A 13 -16.99 -12.13 4.68
C VAL A 13 -15.84 -13.10 4.35
N VAL A 14 -15.35 -13.85 5.34
CA VAL A 14 -14.24 -14.79 5.13
C VAL A 14 -14.59 -15.92 4.15
N PRO A 15 -15.74 -16.65 4.29
CA PRO A 15 -16.14 -17.65 3.31
C PRO A 15 -16.40 -17.07 1.92
N CYS A 16 -17.04 -15.90 1.83
CA CYS A 16 -17.25 -15.22 0.54
C CYS A 16 -15.93 -14.89 -0.16
N LEU A 17 -14.94 -14.43 0.60
CA LEU A 17 -13.61 -14.11 0.08
C LEU A 17 -12.89 -15.38 -0.38
N LEU A 18 -12.97 -16.47 0.36
CA LEU A 18 -12.39 -17.76 -0.02
C LEU A 18 -13.05 -18.34 -1.28
N ILE A 19 -14.37 -18.24 -1.39
CA ILE A 19 -15.12 -18.66 -2.59
C ILE A 19 -14.70 -17.79 -3.79
N PHE A 20 -14.59 -16.48 -3.60
CA PHE A 20 -14.17 -15.56 -4.64
C PHE A 20 -12.75 -15.88 -5.14
N ILE A 21 -11.81 -16.13 -4.22
CA ILE A 21 -10.43 -16.53 -4.57
C ILE A 21 -10.44 -17.87 -5.33
N ASN A 22 -11.18 -18.88 -4.87
CA ASN A 22 -11.29 -20.18 -5.57
C ASN A 22 -11.85 -20.02 -6.98
N LEU A 23 -12.87 -19.19 -7.16
CA LEU A 23 -13.45 -18.91 -8.49
C LEU A 23 -12.50 -18.10 -9.38
N ALA A 24 -11.69 -17.22 -8.79
CA ALA A 24 -10.72 -16.41 -9.53
C ALA A 24 -9.51 -17.21 -10.02
N VAL A 25 -9.13 -18.27 -9.31
CA VAL A 25 -7.98 -19.13 -9.63
C VAL A 25 -8.28 -20.10 -10.80
N GLN A 26 -9.55 -20.42 -11.07
CA GLN A 26 -9.88 -21.33 -12.17
C GLN A 26 -9.54 -20.71 -13.54
N PRO A 27 -8.86 -21.43 -14.45
CA PRO A 27 -8.44 -20.92 -15.76
C PRO A 27 -9.62 -20.44 -16.63
N ASP A 28 -10.78 -21.09 -16.52
CA ASP A 28 -12.02 -20.73 -17.21
C ASP A 28 -13.02 -20.08 -16.24
N SER A 29 -12.55 -19.07 -15.45
CA SER A 29 -13.39 -18.51 -14.42
C SER A 29 -14.62 -17.81 -14.99
N ILE A 30 -15.79 -18.20 -14.50
CA ILE A 30 -17.09 -17.56 -14.78
C ILE A 30 -17.02 -16.04 -14.51
N LEU A 31 -16.09 -15.60 -13.66
CA LEU A 31 -15.87 -14.21 -13.32
C LEU A 31 -15.27 -13.40 -14.47
N ILE A 32 -14.44 -14.03 -15.31
CA ILE A 32 -13.88 -13.41 -16.53
C ILE A 32 -14.93 -13.39 -17.63
N GLU A 33 -15.62 -14.51 -17.83
CA GLU A 33 -16.68 -14.61 -18.85
C GLU A 33 -17.80 -13.59 -18.63
N LYS A 34 -18.17 -13.34 -17.36
CA LYS A 34 -19.15 -12.33 -16.98
C LYS A 34 -18.58 -10.90 -16.91
N GLY A 35 -17.30 -10.68 -17.22
CA GLY A 35 -16.66 -9.37 -17.19
C GLY A 35 -16.49 -8.76 -15.78
N ILE A 36 -16.65 -9.57 -14.71
CA ILE A 36 -16.48 -9.14 -13.31
C ILE A 36 -15.00 -9.00 -12.97
N LEU A 37 -14.18 -9.92 -13.49
CA LEU A 37 -12.72 -9.92 -13.32
C LEU A 37 -12.05 -9.73 -14.67
N LYS A 38 -11.09 -8.83 -14.75
CA LYS A 38 -10.28 -8.67 -15.95
C LYS A 38 -9.10 -9.65 -15.90
N SER A 39 -8.66 -10.15 -17.07
CA SER A 39 -7.57 -11.12 -17.16
C SER A 39 -6.28 -10.69 -16.45
N TYR A 40 -5.92 -9.38 -16.48
CA TYR A 40 -4.75 -8.88 -15.78
C TYR A 40 -4.90 -8.95 -14.24
N GLN A 41 -6.13 -8.85 -13.70
CA GLN A 41 -6.40 -8.99 -12.27
C GLN A 41 -6.27 -10.44 -11.82
N GLN A 42 -6.72 -11.37 -12.66
CA GLN A 42 -6.53 -12.80 -12.44
C GLN A 42 -5.04 -13.14 -12.42
N ASN A 43 -4.27 -12.67 -13.39
CA ASN A 43 -2.83 -12.91 -13.45
C ASN A 43 -2.11 -12.42 -12.18
N ARG A 44 -2.51 -11.29 -11.61
CA ARG A 44 -1.97 -10.79 -10.33
C ARG A 44 -2.24 -11.72 -9.15
N ILE A 45 -3.43 -12.32 -9.10
CA ILE A 45 -3.78 -13.28 -8.05
C ILE A 45 -3.01 -14.58 -8.26
N LEU A 46 -2.93 -15.07 -9.50
CA LEU A 46 -2.22 -16.31 -9.84
C LEU A 46 -0.72 -16.19 -9.60
N SER A 47 -0.10 -15.10 -10.02
CA SER A 47 1.33 -14.84 -9.78
C SER A 47 1.68 -14.70 -8.30
N PHE A 48 0.74 -14.26 -7.47
CA PHE A 48 0.92 -14.24 -6.01
C PHE A 48 0.78 -15.62 -5.37
N LEU A 49 -0.18 -16.44 -5.83
CA LEU A 49 -0.44 -17.77 -5.26
C LEU A 49 0.53 -18.85 -5.78
N TYR A 50 0.97 -18.74 -7.02
CA TYR A 50 1.84 -19.70 -7.71
C TYR A 50 3.03 -18.97 -8.35
N PRO A 51 3.92 -18.36 -7.56
CA PRO A 51 5.02 -17.55 -8.08
C PRO A 51 5.98 -18.35 -8.98
N ASP A 52 6.17 -19.65 -8.71
CA ASP A 52 7.07 -20.52 -9.47
C ASP A 52 6.54 -20.88 -10.87
N GLU A 53 5.21 -20.90 -11.06
CA GLU A 53 4.57 -21.21 -12.34
C GLU A 53 4.34 -19.95 -13.19
N TYR A 54 4.18 -18.82 -12.54
CA TYR A 54 3.94 -17.52 -13.14
C TYR A 54 5.17 -16.61 -12.91
N GLU A 55 6.34 -17.00 -13.42
CA GLU A 55 7.55 -16.16 -13.44
C GLU A 55 7.39 -14.87 -14.26
N ASP A 56 6.15 -14.55 -14.63
CA ASP A 56 5.80 -13.35 -15.34
C ASP A 56 6.14 -12.09 -14.50
N LYS A 57 6.38 -11.01 -15.20
CA LYS A 57 6.92 -9.73 -14.74
C LYS A 57 6.45 -9.25 -13.36
N GLU A 58 5.22 -9.59 -12.93
CA GLU A 58 4.65 -9.08 -11.67
C GLU A 58 5.12 -9.86 -10.42
N ALA A 59 5.16 -11.20 -10.48
CA ALA A 59 5.72 -12.01 -9.38
C ALA A 59 7.23 -11.74 -9.23
N TYR A 60 7.94 -11.64 -10.35
CA TYR A 60 9.36 -11.31 -10.38
C TYR A 60 9.67 -9.97 -9.72
N GLN A 61 8.85 -8.93 -9.97
CA GLN A 61 9.03 -7.62 -9.35
C GLN A 61 8.83 -7.67 -7.82
N GLN A 62 7.81 -8.40 -7.34
CA GLN A 62 7.57 -8.54 -5.91
C GLN A 62 8.68 -9.34 -5.21
N LEU A 63 9.14 -10.44 -5.80
CA LEU A 63 10.25 -11.24 -5.24
C LEU A 63 11.54 -10.43 -5.17
N ASN A 64 11.85 -9.68 -6.22
CA ASN A 64 13.00 -8.77 -6.23
C ASN A 64 12.87 -7.65 -5.18
N SER A 65 11.66 -7.16 -4.90
CA SER A 65 11.45 -6.15 -3.87
C SER A 65 11.76 -6.69 -2.46
N VAL A 66 11.34 -7.92 -2.17
CA VAL A 66 11.67 -8.59 -0.89
C VAL A 66 13.17 -8.81 -0.77
N THR A 67 13.81 -9.28 -1.85
CA THR A 67 15.27 -9.48 -1.90
C THR A 67 16.01 -8.16 -1.67
N ALA A 68 15.55 -7.07 -2.28
CA ALA A 68 16.12 -5.73 -2.10
C ALA A 68 16.04 -5.27 -0.64
N ILE A 69 14.85 -5.36 -0.01
CA ILE A 69 14.66 -5.00 1.40
C ILE A 69 15.57 -5.84 2.30
N GLY A 70 15.61 -7.16 2.07
CA GLY A 70 16.47 -8.08 2.84
C GLY A 70 17.96 -7.77 2.69
N SER A 71 18.39 -7.35 1.50
CA SER A 71 19.79 -7.01 1.23
C SER A 71 20.26 -5.74 1.95
N GLY A 72 19.36 -4.83 2.32
CA GLY A 72 19.65 -3.61 3.06
C GLY A 72 19.98 -3.83 4.53
N GLN A 73 19.64 -4.97 5.11
CA GLN A 73 19.91 -5.31 6.51
C GLN A 73 19.47 -4.19 7.50
N LEU A 74 20.28 -3.88 8.53
CA LEU A 74 19.95 -2.88 9.55
C LEU A 74 20.23 -1.45 9.12
N ASP A 75 21.37 -1.21 8.46
CA ASP A 75 21.91 0.13 8.19
C ASP A 75 21.78 0.56 6.72
N GLY A 76 21.42 -0.36 5.83
CA GLY A 76 21.32 -0.12 4.39
C GLY A 76 22.67 -0.19 3.66
N LYS A 77 22.60 -0.25 2.33
CA LYS A 77 23.78 -0.22 1.44
C LYS A 77 24.33 1.20 1.23
N GLY A 78 23.64 2.23 1.71
CA GLY A 78 23.96 3.62 1.54
C GLY A 78 23.19 4.30 0.40
N TYR A 79 23.02 5.61 0.54
CA TYR A 79 22.31 6.44 -0.43
C TYR A 79 23.06 6.51 -1.76
N LYS A 80 22.35 6.28 -2.85
CA LYS A 80 22.89 6.25 -4.21
C LYS A 80 24.09 5.30 -4.40
N THR A 81 23.99 4.11 -3.79
CA THR A 81 25.01 3.08 -4.03
C THR A 81 25.13 2.77 -5.52
N ASN A 82 26.38 2.70 -6.03
CA ASN A 82 26.68 2.39 -7.43
C ASN A 82 26.77 0.87 -7.67
N GLU A 83 26.36 0.03 -6.73
CA GLU A 83 26.34 -1.42 -6.91
C GLU A 83 25.41 -1.81 -8.06
N ILE A 84 25.93 -2.57 -9.01
CA ILE A 84 25.17 -3.10 -10.16
C ILE A 84 24.04 -4.04 -9.68
N SER A 85 24.24 -4.67 -8.51
CA SER A 85 23.27 -5.56 -7.88
C SER A 85 22.11 -4.83 -7.17
N SER A 86 22.10 -3.49 -7.16
CA SER A 86 21.00 -2.75 -6.56
C SER A 86 19.76 -2.78 -7.45
N VAL A 87 18.59 -2.84 -6.85
CA VAL A 87 17.29 -2.86 -7.56
C VAL A 87 17.15 -1.67 -8.50
N LYS A 88 17.72 -0.53 -8.14
CA LYS A 88 17.68 0.70 -8.93
C LYS A 88 18.58 0.64 -10.16
N ASN A 89 19.77 0.03 -10.06
CA ASN A 89 20.76 0.01 -11.13
C ASN A 89 20.65 -1.24 -12.01
N GLY A 90 20.14 -2.35 -11.47
CA GLY A 90 20.05 -3.64 -12.16
C GLY A 90 18.79 -3.84 -13.00
N ASN A 91 17.88 -2.86 -13.10
CA ASN A 91 16.59 -2.99 -13.78
C ASN A 91 15.75 -4.22 -13.36
N TYR A 92 15.94 -4.70 -12.12
CA TYR A 92 15.20 -5.84 -11.59
C TYR A 92 13.72 -5.52 -11.30
N ILE A 93 13.39 -4.24 -11.12
CA ILE A 93 12.02 -3.76 -10.94
C ILE A 93 11.76 -2.66 -11.97
N LEU A 94 10.68 -2.80 -12.72
CA LEU A 94 10.21 -1.75 -13.64
C LEU A 94 9.66 -0.57 -12.81
N GLU A 95 10.21 0.62 -13.02
CA GLU A 95 9.79 1.86 -12.34
C GLU A 95 9.74 1.73 -10.80
N PRO A 96 10.85 1.41 -10.13
CA PRO A 96 10.87 1.21 -8.67
C PRO A 96 10.47 2.46 -7.88
N GLN A 97 10.52 3.64 -8.51
CA GLN A 97 10.14 4.91 -7.91
C GLN A 97 8.62 5.11 -7.72
N THR A 98 7.78 4.28 -8.32
CA THR A 98 6.32 4.36 -8.21
C THR A 98 5.81 3.44 -7.10
N ASP A 99 5.48 2.22 -7.43
CA ASP A 99 4.79 1.30 -6.52
C ASP A 99 5.74 0.58 -5.55
N PHE A 100 7.03 0.46 -5.92
CA PHE A 100 8.05 -0.27 -5.16
C PHE A 100 9.11 0.63 -4.52
N ILE A 101 8.82 1.92 -4.33
CA ILE A 101 9.78 2.87 -3.72
C ILE A 101 10.25 2.42 -2.34
N PHE A 102 9.39 1.75 -1.57
CA PHE A 102 9.75 1.23 -0.25
C PHE A 102 10.83 0.16 -0.32
N ALA A 103 10.91 -0.63 -1.41
CA ALA A 103 12.00 -1.57 -1.62
C ALA A 103 13.35 -0.85 -1.79
N VAL A 104 13.36 0.26 -2.51
CA VAL A 104 14.56 1.09 -2.66
C VAL A 104 14.97 1.70 -1.31
N ILE A 105 14.00 2.18 -0.52
CA ILE A 105 14.27 2.71 0.83
C ILE A 105 14.84 1.61 1.72
N GLY A 106 14.26 0.41 1.68
CA GLY A 106 14.75 -0.74 2.43
C GLY A 106 16.17 -1.14 2.05
N GLU A 107 16.52 -1.08 0.76
CA GLU A 107 17.87 -1.38 0.27
C GLU A 107 18.88 -0.28 0.66
N GLU A 108 18.56 1.00 0.42
CA GLU A 108 19.49 2.12 0.63
C GLU A 108 19.66 2.47 2.12
N PHE A 109 18.57 2.49 2.90
CA PHE A 109 18.57 2.95 4.29
C PHE A 109 18.34 1.83 5.31
N GLY A 110 18.14 0.60 4.86
CA GLY A 110 17.95 -0.57 5.68
C GLY A 110 16.69 -0.53 6.55
N PHE A 111 16.69 -1.39 7.56
CA PHE A 111 15.57 -1.51 8.50
C PHE A 111 15.29 -0.19 9.26
N LYS A 112 16.33 0.52 9.66
CA LYS A 112 16.19 1.81 10.38
C LYS A 112 15.47 2.85 9.54
N GLY A 113 15.84 3.00 8.27
CA GLY A 113 15.19 3.93 7.34
C GLY A 113 13.75 3.53 7.05
N SER A 114 13.50 2.25 6.82
CA SER A 114 12.17 1.69 6.60
C SER A 114 11.24 1.97 7.80
N CYS A 115 11.69 1.69 9.01
CA CYS A 115 10.94 2.00 10.24
C CYS A 115 10.66 3.50 10.38
N THR A 116 11.63 4.36 10.07
CA THR A 116 11.44 5.80 10.12
C THR A 116 10.33 6.26 9.20
N VAL A 117 10.28 5.76 7.96
CA VAL A 117 9.23 6.08 6.99
C VAL A 117 7.86 5.64 7.51
N VAL A 118 7.75 4.41 8.00
CA VAL A 118 6.47 3.88 8.53
C VAL A 118 5.99 4.70 9.72
N VAL A 119 6.89 5.06 10.64
CA VAL A 119 6.55 5.90 11.80
C VAL A 119 6.09 7.30 11.37
N LEU A 120 6.76 7.93 10.40
CA LEU A 120 6.34 9.24 9.89
C LEU A 120 4.96 9.20 9.25
N LEU A 121 4.66 8.19 8.42
CA LEU A 121 3.34 8.02 7.81
C LEU A 121 2.26 7.79 8.88
N LEU A 122 2.56 6.99 9.89
CA LEU A 122 1.66 6.76 11.02
C LEU A 122 1.41 8.05 11.81
N LEU A 123 2.43 8.84 12.08
CA LEU A 123 2.29 10.14 12.79
C LEU A 123 1.40 11.11 12.01
N ILE A 124 1.56 11.19 10.66
CA ILE A 124 0.68 12.03 9.83
C ILE A 124 -0.77 11.54 9.91
N ALA A 125 -0.99 10.25 9.83
CA ALA A 125 -2.34 9.67 9.91
C ALA A 125 -2.98 9.91 11.30
N LEU A 126 -2.23 9.71 12.39
CA LEU A 126 -2.69 9.96 13.75
C LEU A 126 -3.03 11.43 13.97
N GLU A 127 -2.25 12.35 13.39
CA GLU A 127 -2.56 13.78 13.44
C GLU A 127 -3.86 14.11 12.72
N CYS A 128 -4.12 13.50 11.53
CA CYS A 128 -5.41 13.63 10.84
C CYS A 128 -6.58 13.15 11.71
N LEU A 129 -6.43 12.00 12.38
CA LEU A 129 -7.45 11.47 13.29
C LEU A 129 -7.63 12.37 14.53
N SER A 130 -6.54 12.95 15.06
CA SER A 130 -6.60 13.92 16.15
C SER A 130 -7.38 15.19 15.75
N VAL A 131 -7.19 15.68 14.52
CA VAL A 131 -7.96 16.80 13.97
C VAL A 131 -9.42 16.42 13.82
N ALA A 132 -9.72 15.22 13.32
CA ALA A 132 -11.09 14.71 13.18
C ALA A 132 -11.83 14.69 14.53
N ALA A 133 -11.16 14.21 15.59
CA ALA A 133 -11.75 14.15 16.94
C ALA A 133 -12.02 15.52 17.55
N LYS A 134 -11.33 16.57 17.11
CA LYS A 134 -11.46 17.97 17.61
C LYS A 134 -12.25 18.86 16.66
N ALA A 135 -12.76 18.34 15.54
CA ALA A 135 -13.49 19.13 14.56
C ALA A 135 -14.82 19.64 15.16
N LYS A 136 -15.17 20.88 14.84
CA LYS A 136 -16.44 21.51 15.27
C LYS A 136 -17.63 20.97 14.53
N ASP A 137 -17.43 20.70 13.21
CA ASP A 137 -18.46 20.27 12.29
C ASP A 137 -18.27 18.79 11.92
N LEU A 138 -19.38 18.10 11.75
CA LEU A 138 -19.38 16.71 11.30
C LEU A 138 -18.67 16.54 9.93
N SER A 139 -18.86 17.50 9.02
CA SER A 139 -18.22 17.49 7.69
C SER A 139 -16.70 17.54 7.79
N GLY A 140 -16.15 18.44 8.64
CA GLY A 140 -14.72 18.53 8.90
C GLY A 140 -14.16 17.26 9.55
N ALA A 141 -14.91 16.67 10.50
CA ALA A 141 -14.54 15.41 11.14
C ALA A 141 -14.44 14.28 10.11
N ILE A 142 -15.42 14.13 9.21
CA ILE A 142 -15.44 13.09 8.17
C ILE A 142 -14.28 13.29 7.19
N ILE A 143 -14.00 14.51 6.74
CA ILE A 143 -12.89 14.81 5.83
C ILE A 143 -11.54 14.44 6.48
N ALA A 144 -11.31 14.88 7.71
CA ALA A 144 -10.05 14.61 8.40
C ALA A 144 -9.88 13.11 8.74
N ALA A 145 -10.94 12.42 9.17
CA ALA A 145 -10.92 10.97 9.40
C ALA A 145 -10.70 10.19 8.10
N GLY A 146 -11.36 10.61 7.01
CA GLY A 146 -11.20 10.01 5.70
C GLY A 146 -9.77 10.10 5.18
N MET A 147 -9.12 11.26 5.33
CA MET A 147 -7.72 11.44 4.95
C MET A 147 -6.77 10.58 5.80
N GLY A 148 -6.98 10.53 7.12
CA GLY A 148 -6.20 9.66 8.00
C GLY A 148 -6.36 8.18 7.63
N GLY A 149 -7.60 7.74 7.39
CA GLY A 149 -7.91 6.40 6.93
C GLY A 149 -7.26 6.06 5.59
N LEU A 150 -7.34 6.97 4.60
CA LEU A 150 -6.73 6.81 3.29
C LEU A 150 -5.22 6.59 3.41
N ILE A 151 -4.51 7.42 4.19
CA ILE A 151 -3.06 7.29 4.40
C ILE A 151 -2.72 5.94 5.04
N ILE A 152 -3.46 5.52 6.07
CA ILE A 152 -3.23 4.23 6.75
C ILE A 152 -3.43 3.07 5.77
N PHE A 153 -4.59 2.99 5.11
CA PHE A 153 -4.90 1.87 4.23
C PHE A 153 -4.00 1.81 3.01
N GLN A 154 -3.72 2.95 2.38
CA GLN A 154 -2.84 2.98 1.21
C GLN A 154 -1.40 2.58 1.58
N SER A 155 -0.88 3.07 2.72
CA SER A 155 0.43 2.66 3.22
C SER A 155 0.46 1.17 3.56
N PHE A 156 -0.55 0.66 4.26
CA PHE A 156 -0.64 -0.75 4.64
C PHE A 156 -0.66 -1.67 3.41
N ILE A 157 -1.46 -1.33 2.39
CA ILE A 157 -1.54 -2.12 1.17
C ILE A 157 -0.23 -2.08 0.40
N ASN A 158 0.38 -0.89 0.21
CA ASN A 158 1.68 -0.78 -0.47
C ASN A 158 2.77 -1.58 0.24
N LEU A 159 2.90 -1.43 1.56
CA LEU A 159 3.86 -2.20 2.37
C LEU A 159 3.60 -3.71 2.25
N GLY A 160 2.34 -4.13 2.30
CA GLY A 160 1.97 -5.53 2.14
C GLY A 160 2.32 -6.09 0.75
N VAL A 161 2.18 -5.30 -0.30
CA VAL A 161 2.59 -5.67 -1.66
C VAL A 161 4.11 -5.82 -1.76
N VAL A 162 4.86 -4.84 -1.28
CA VAL A 162 6.32 -4.80 -1.38
C VAL A 162 6.99 -5.88 -0.53
N THR A 163 6.35 -6.31 0.57
CA THR A 163 6.82 -7.41 1.43
C THR A 163 6.26 -8.78 1.04
N PHE A 164 5.56 -8.89 -0.11
CA PHE A 164 4.96 -10.13 -0.58
C PHE A 164 3.92 -10.75 0.38
N ILE A 165 3.22 -9.90 1.15
CA ILE A 165 2.08 -10.32 1.99
C ILE A 165 0.77 -10.19 1.24
N LEU A 166 0.68 -9.24 0.31
CA LEU A 166 -0.49 -8.98 -0.51
C LEU A 166 -0.14 -9.07 -2.01
N PRO A 167 -1.11 -9.46 -2.87
CA PRO A 167 -0.91 -9.44 -4.32
C PRO A 167 -0.66 -8.01 -4.82
N ASN A 168 0.05 -7.87 -5.92
CA ASN A 168 0.37 -6.56 -6.50
C ASN A 168 -0.90 -5.79 -6.88
N THR A 169 -1.08 -4.62 -6.28
CA THR A 169 -2.25 -3.74 -6.50
C THR A 169 -1.94 -2.51 -7.33
N GLY A 170 -0.66 -2.14 -7.50
CA GLY A 170 -0.24 -0.92 -8.18
C GLY A 170 -0.56 0.36 -7.39
N LEU A 171 -0.71 0.28 -6.06
CA LEU A 171 -0.95 1.44 -5.22
C LEU A 171 0.37 2.06 -4.78
N THR A 172 0.47 3.38 -4.91
CA THR A 172 1.65 4.16 -4.54
C THR A 172 1.72 4.39 -3.03
N LEU A 173 2.93 4.52 -2.47
CA LEU A 173 3.13 4.89 -1.06
C LEU A 173 2.86 6.40 -0.87
N PRO A 174 1.97 6.81 0.06
CA PRO A 174 1.59 8.20 0.24
C PRO A 174 2.81 9.11 0.47
N PHE A 175 2.83 10.27 -0.20
CA PHE A 175 3.85 11.33 -0.13
C PHE A 175 5.26 10.97 -0.60
N ILE A 176 5.58 9.69 -0.79
CA ILE A 176 6.95 9.22 -1.07
C ILE A 176 7.07 8.76 -2.52
N SER A 177 6.07 8.02 -3.02
CA SER A 177 6.08 7.53 -4.39
C SER A 177 6.02 8.65 -5.42
N TYR A 178 6.73 8.44 -6.53
CA TYR A 178 6.67 9.33 -7.68
C TYR A 178 5.36 9.09 -8.45
N GLY A 179 4.35 9.92 -8.17
CA GLY A 179 3.05 9.90 -8.84
C GLY A 179 2.42 11.29 -8.77
N LEU A 180 2.47 12.05 -9.87
CA LEU A 180 2.02 13.44 -9.88
C LEU A 180 0.57 13.58 -9.40
N THR A 181 -0.34 12.77 -9.95
CA THR A 181 -1.76 12.81 -9.60
C THR A 181 -2.03 12.41 -8.16
N SER A 182 -1.34 11.38 -7.67
CA SER A 182 -1.44 10.91 -6.28
C SER A 182 -0.96 11.99 -5.30
N LEU A 183 0.21 12.59 -5.57
CA LEU A 183 0.76 13.66 -4.73
C LEU A 183 -0.15 14.89 -4.68
N VAL A 184 -0.64 15.36 -5.83
CA VAL A 184 -1.55 16.51 -5.88
C VAL A 184 -2.82 16.23 -5.08
N SER A 185 -3.42 15.06 -5.23
CA SER A 185 -4.62 14.67 -4.48
C SER A 185 -4.38 14.62 -2.98
N LEU A 186 -3.24 14.05 -2.55
CA LEU A 186 -2.87 13.97 -1.13
C LEU A 186 -2.62 15.36 -0.54
N TYR A 187 -1.88 16.23 -1.23
CA TYR A 187 -1.64 17.60 -0.74
C TYR A 187 -2.91 18.44 -0.69
N MET A 188 -3.82 18.30 -1.67
CA MET A 188 -5.14 18.95 -1.59
C MET A 188 -5.94 18.44 -0.39
N GLY A 189 -6.00 17.12 -0.17
CA GLY A 189 -6.66 16.54 0.99
C GLY A 189 -6.08 17.03 2.31
N MET A 190 -4.74 17.10 2.42
CA MET A 190 -4.08 17.66 3.60
C MET A 190 -4.37 19.14 3.79
N GLY A 191 -4.52 19.91 2.71
CA GLY A 191 -4.96 21.30 2.77
C GLY A 191 -6.33 21.46 3.44
N PHE A 192 -7.30 20.58 3.12
CA PHE A 192 -8.59 20.53 3.79
C PHE A 192 -8.47 20.18 5.28
N VAL A 193 -7.65 19.19 5.63
CA VAL A 193 -7.40 18.81 7.04
C VAL A 193 -6.81 19.99 7.84
N LEU A 194 -5.84 20.69 7.25
CA LEU A 194 -5.25 21.89 7.87
C LEU A 194 -6.28 23.01 8.07
N ASN A 195 -7.17 23.23 7.10
CA ASN A 195 -8.27 24.20 7.23
C ASN A 195 -9.20 23.83 8.40
N VAL A 196 -9.62 22.58 8.50
CA VAL A 196 -10.43 22.09 9.63
C VAL A 196 -9.72 22.37 10.97
N ARG A 197 -8.42 22.08 11.06
CA ARG A 197 -7.63 22.37 12.26
C ARG A 197 -7.59 23.86 12.64
N LEU A 198 -7.45 24.74 11.65
CA LEU A 198 -7.46 26.18 11.86
C LEU A 198 -8.80 26.69 12.40
N GLN A 199 -9.90 26.12 11.92
CA GLN A 199 -11.25 26.46 12.42
C GLN A 199 -11.46 26.00 13.87
N CYS A 200 -10.87 24.87 14.27
CA CYS A 200 -10.92 24.39 15.65
C CYS A 200 -10.23 25.33 16.64
N LYS A 201 -9.15 26.04 16.23
CA LYS A 201 -8.38 26.94 17.09
C LYS A 201 -9.02 28.33 17.26
N ARG A 202 -9.90 28.75 16.34
CA ARG A 202 -10.52 30.10 16.35
C ARG A 202 -11.79 30.22 17.19
N GLY A 203 -12.13 29.23 17.95
CA GLY A 203 -13.22 29.22 18.95
C GLY A 203 -12.78 28.63 20.26
#